data_6ec2ba138ca3eff0c0f0abd637dcb8ce
#
_entry.id   6ec2ba138ca3eff0c0f0abd637dcb8ce
#
_cell.length_a   1.000
_cell.length_b   1.000
_cell.length_c   1.000
_cell.angle_alpha   90.00
_cell.angle_beta   90.00
_cell.angle_gamma   90.00
#
_symmetry.space_group_name_H-M   'P 1'
#
loop_
_entity.id
_entity.type
_entity.pdbx_description
1 polymer ?
#
loop_
_entity_poly.entity_id
_entity_poly.type
_entity_poly.pdbx_seq_one_letter_code
_entity_poly.pdbx_strand_id
1 'polypeptide(L)'
;MVITRKCLIFASAFKQNKEHINMRQLKITKSITNRESAALDKYLQEIGKEELLTIDEEVELAQRIRKGDRKALDRLTKANLRFVVSVAKQYQNQGLSLPDLINEGNLGLIRAAEKFDETRGFKVISYAVWWIRQSILQAIAEQSRIVRIPLNQAGAVNRISRVLSQFEQENERRPNTLEIAERTDMPEEKVGEAMQMNGHHVSVDAPFVEGEDNSLLDVMVNDNAPMADRGLLMESLRAEIKAALQILTDRERNVIVAFFGIDQPEMTLEEIGTKYGLTRERVRQIKEKAIRRLRANTKNKLLKTYLG
;
A
#
# COMPACT_ATOMS: atom_id res chain seq x y z
N MET A 1 67.94 4.42 14.81
CA MET A 1 68.01 5.26 13.60
C MET A 1 67.16 4.70 12.43
N VAL A 2 66.23 3.77 12.66
CA VAL A 2 65.39 3.13 11.61
C VAL A 2 63.92 3.58 11.67
N ILE A 3 63.48 4.21 12.77
CA ILE A 3 62.06 4.62 12.99
C ILE A 3 61.73 5.94 12.26
N THR A 4 62.71 6.81 12.01
CA THR A 4 62.54 8.11 11.36
C THR A 4 62.30 8.04 9.85
N ARG A 5 62.76 6.98 9.17
CA ARG A 5 62.55 6.80 7.72
C ARG A 5 61.13 6.31 7.36
N LYS A 6 60.50 5.50 8.21
CA LYS A 6 59.11 5.04 7.98
C LYS A 6 58.07 6.13 8.20
N CYS A 7 58.28 7.05 9.13
CA CYS A 7 57.39 8.20 9.34
C CYS A 7 57.45 9.22 8.20
N LEU A 8 58.58 9.40 7.56
CA LEU A 8 58.75 10.29 6.40
C LEU A 8 58.09 9.74 5.13
N ILE A 9 58.11 8.42 4.93
CA ILE A 9 57.44 7.77 3.81
C ILE A 9 55.89 7.80 4.00
N PHE A 10 55.40 7.64 5.23
CA PHE A 10 53.96 7.79 5.53
C PHE A 10 53.49 9.23 5.37
N ALA A 11 54.28 10.21 5.77
CA ALA A 11 53.92 11.62 5.62
C ALA A 11 53.93 12.10 4.15
N SER A 12 54.83 11.56 3.31
CA SER A 12 54.84 11.84 1.86
C SER A 12 53.72 11.16 1.12
N ALA A 13 53.31 9.93 1.50
CA ALA A 13 52.15 9.24 0.95
C ALA A 13 50.81 9.95 1.34
N PHE A 14 50.75 10.52 2.54
CA PHE A 14 49.58 11.31 2.96
C PHE A 14 49.50 12.67 2.28
N LYS A 15 50.63 13.26 1.88
CA LYS A 15 50.67 14.51 1.14
C LYS A 15 50.29 14.35 -0.34
N GLN A 16 50.69 13.23 -0.96
CA GLN A 16 50.28 12.92 -2.35
C GLN A 16 48.78 12.55 -2.48
N ASN A 17 48.15 11.98 -1.42
CA ASN A 17 46.72 11.73 -1.44
C ASN A 17 45.84 12.98 -1.20
N LYS A 18 46.43 14.14 -0.80
CA LYS A 18 45.68 15.39 -0.64
C LYS A 18 45.48 16.17 -1.94
N GLU A 19 46.22 15.86 -2.98
CA GLU A 19 46.07 16.59 -4.26
C GLU A 19 45.12 15.93 -5.27
N HIS A 20 44.61 14.71 -5.00
CA HIS A 20 43.69 14.03 -5.88
C HIS A 20 42.24 13.89 -5.34
N ILE A 21 41.92 14.47 -4.19
CA ILE A 21 40.53 14.66 -3.77
C ILE A 21 40.08 16.05 -4.26
N ASN A 22 40.17 16.29 -5.56
CA ASN A 22 39.27 17.18 -6.22
C ASN A 22 37.92 16.44 -6.23
N MET A 23 37.18 16.54 -5.15
CA MET A 23 35.75 16.28 -5.19
C MET A 23 35.20 17.22 -6.25
N ARG A 24 35.02 16.68 -7.46
CA ARG A 24 34.18 17.29 -8.47
C ARG A 24 32.88 17.57 -7.74
N GLN A 25 32.65 18.85 -7.39
CA GLN A 25 31.33 19.30 -7.02
C GLN A 25 30.43 18.80 -8.13
N LEU A 26 29.56 17.85 -7.83
CA LEU A 26 28.48 17.46 -8.68
C LEU A 26 27.70 18.75 -8.93
N LYS A 27 28.05 19.47 -10.01
CA LYS A 27 27.15 20.46 -10.57
C LYS A 27 25.95 19.67 -11.07
N ILE A 28 24.93 19.57 -10.25
CA ILE A 28 23.60 19.15 -10.66
C ILE A 28 23.06 20.29 -11.53
N THR A 29 23.54 20.33 -12.78
CA THR A 29 23.14 21.35 -13.78
C THR A 29 21.92 20.92 -14.57
N LYS A 30 21.40 19.71 -14.36
CA LYS A 30 20.11 19.27 -14.91
C LYS A 30 19.38 18.54 -13.80
N SER A 31 18.40 19.18 -13.19
CA SER A 31 17.33 18.44 -12.57
C SER A 31 16.69 17.62 -13.70
N ILE A 32 16.74 16.30 -13.59
CA ILE A 32 15.98 15.42 -14.46
C ILE A 32 14.53 15.66 -14.08
N THR A 33 13.90 16.56 -14.83
CA THR A 33 12.49 16.87 -14.68
C THR A 33 11.77 15.99 -15.70
N ASN A 34 11.04 15.01 -15.23
CA ASN A 34 10.07 14.26 -16.01
C ASN A 34 9.11 15.24 -16.71
N ARG A 35 8.41 14.82 -17.78
CA ARG A 35 7.46 15.65 -18.54
C ARG A 35 6.33 16.26 -17.71
N GLU A 36 6.06 15.77 -16.49
CA GLU A 36 5.23 16.45 -15.49
C GLU A 36 5.78 17.81 -15.06
N SER A 37 7.04 18.09 -15.35
CA SER A 37 7.75 19.26 -14.90
C SER A 37 7.53 20.52 -15.76
N ALA A 38 7.06 20.43 -16.99
CA ALA A 38 6.84 21.62 -17.82
C ALA A 38 5.77 22.57 -17.21
N ALA A 39 4.73 21.99 -16.59
CA ALA A 39 3.72 22.76 -15.87
C ALA A 39 4.29 23.34 -14.57
N LEU A 40 5.11 22.57 -13.86
CA LEU A 40 5.79 23.02 -12.64
C LEU A 40 6.79 24.13 -12.94
N ASP A 41 7.60 24.02 -14.00
CA ASP A 41 8.56 25.05 -14.39
C ASP A 41 7.86 26.36 -14.75
N LYS A 42 6.75 26.30 -15.48
CA LYS A 42 5.92 27.48 -15.77
C LYS A 42 5.38 28.11 -14.48
N TYR A 43 4.85 27.29 -13.56
CA TYR A 43 4.39 27.76 -12.26
C TYR A 43 5.51 28.45 -11.48
N LEU A 44 6.70 27.84 -11.41
CA LEU A 44 7.86 28.41 -10.72
C LEU A 44 8.32 29.73 -11.35
N GLN A 45 8.23 29.88 -12.68
CA GLN A 45 8.52 31.15 -13.38
C GLN A 45 7.47 32.22 -13.06
N GLU A 46 6.19 31.85 -12.97
CA GLU A 46 5.11 32.77 -12.63
C GLU A 46 5.24 33.31 -11.20
N ILE A 47 5.43 32.43 -10.22
CA ILE A 47 5.62 32.86 -8.83
C ILE A 47 6.92 33.63 -8.61
N GLY A 48 7.93 33.40 -9.47
CA GLY A 48 9.20 34.11 -9.43
C GLY A 48 9.09 35.62 -9.82
N LYS A 49 8.05 36.00 -10.56
CA LYS A 49 7.80 37.36 -11.00
C LYS A 49 7.12 38.24 -9.93
N GLU A 50 6.48 37.59 -8.97
CA GLU A 50 5.78 38.30 -7.89
C GLU A 50 6.78 38.94 -6.92
N GLU A 51 6.54 40.20 -6.59
CA GLU A 51 7.37 40.98 -5.67
C GLU A 51 7.13 40.53 -4.20
N LEU A 52 8.20 40.58 -3.41
CA LEU A 52 8.13 40.31 -1.98
C LEU A 52 7.50 41.50 -1.25
N LEU A 53 6.64 41.20 -0.29
CA LEU A 53 5.98 42.23 0.52
C LEU A 53 6.90 42.72 1.65
N THR A 54 6.77 43.98 1.96
CA THR A 54 7.35 44.60 3.16
C THR A 54 6.48 44.29 4.38
N ILE A 55 7.02 44.45 5.59
CA ILE A 55 6.29 44.17 6.84
C ILE A 55 5.05 45.09 6.95
N ASP A 56 5.18 46.34 6.56
CA ASP A 56 4.08 47.31 6.62
C ASP A 56 2.94 46.95 5.65
N GLU A 57 3.29 46.48 4.46
CA GLU A 57 2.31 45.99 3.48
C GLU A 57 1.62 44.69 3.97
N GLU A 58 2.36 43.77 4.64
CA GLU A 58 1.77 42.56 5.24
C GLU A 58 0.70 42.94 6.28
N VAL A 59 0.96 43.92 7.13
CA VAL A 59 0.03 44.42 8.15
C VAL A 59 -1.19 45.07 7.50
N GLU A 60 -1.01 45.94 6.49
CA GLU A 60 -2.12 46.57 5.78
C GLU A 60 -3.01 45.53 5.11
N LEU A 61 -2.42 44.55 4.40
CA LEU A 61 -3.16 43.47 3.75
C LEU A 61 -3.90 42.61 4.77
N ALA A 62 -3.28 42.28 5.92
CA ALA A 62 -3.93 41.53 6.97
C ALA A 62 -5.16 42.23 7.54
N GLN A 63 -5.08 43.55 7.77
CA GLN A 63 -6.23 44.35 8.20
C GLN A 63 -7.38 44.37 7.18
N ARG A 64 -7.04 44.39 5.89
CA ARG A 64 -8.03 44.29 4.79
C ARG A 64 -8.67 42.91 4.71
N ILE A 65 -7.87 41.85 4.87
CA ILE A 65 -8.38 40.46 4.91
C ILE A 65 -9.37 40.27 6.05
N ARG A 66 -9.10 40.83 7.23
CA ARG A 66 -10.02 40.79 8.37
C ARG A 66 -11.37 41.48 8.08
N LYS A 67 -11.38 42.47 7.16
CA LYS A 67 -12.60 43.14 6.65
C LYS A 67 -13.28 42.35 5.52
N GLY A 68 -12.73 41.20 5.11
CA GLY A 68 -13.31 40.34 4.06
C GLY A 68 -12.84 40.64 2.64
N ASP A 69 -11.74 41.38 2.44
CA ASP A 69 -11.22 41.73 1.12
C ASP A 69 -10.44 40.52 0.53
N ARG A 70 -11.08 39.84 -0.43
CA ARG A 70 -10.48 38.69 -1.15
C ARG A 70 -9.26 39.09 -2.00
N LYS A 71 -9.24 40.30 -2.58
CA LYS A 71 -8.09 40.75 -3.36
C LYS A 71 -6.83 40.94 -2.52
N ALA A 72 -7.00 41.36 -1.25
CA ALA A 72 -5.90 41.44 -0.33
C ALA A 72 -5.38 40.04 0.05
N LEU A 73 -6.28 39.04 0.23
CA LEU A 73 -5.92 37.66 0.48
C LEU A 73 -5.11 37.06 -0.70
N ASP A 74 -5.58 37.29 -1.93
CA ASP A 74 -4.91 36.80 -3.14
C ASP A 74 -3.50 37.44 -3.29
N ARG A 75 -3.33 38.72 -3.01
CA ARG A 75 -2.03 39.37 -3.04
C ARG A 75 -1.06 38.86 -1.99
N LEU A 76 -1.54 38.68 -0.74
CA LEU A 76 -0.73 38.15 0.35
C LEU A 76 -0.29 36.71 0.08
N THR A 77 -1.20 35.86 -0.44
CA THR A 77 -0.90 34.46 -0.77
C THR A 77 0.08 34.38 -1.92
N LYS A 78 -0.12 35.11 -3.04
CA LYS A 78 0.76 35.10 -4.21
C LYS A 78 2.20 35.46 -3.86
N ALA A 79 2.42 36.51 -3.07
CA ALA A 79 3.74 36.92 -2.66
C ALA A 79 4.48 35.87 -1.81
N ASN A 80 3.75 34.98 -1.13
CA ASN A 80 4.32 33.95 -0.25
C ASN A 80 4.39 32.54 -0.87
N LEU A 81 3.92 32.33 -2.12
CA LEU A 81 3.96 31.01 -2.78
C LEU A 81 5.38 30.44 -2.89
N ARG A 82 6.39 31.28 -3.12
CA ARG A 82 7.80 30.87 -3.18
C ARG A 82 8.26 30.19 -1.89
N PHE A 83 7.75 30.64 -0.76
CA PHE A 83 8.07 30.05 0.52
C PHE A 83 7.43 28.67 0.68
N VAL A 84 6.20 28.47 0.22
CA VAL A 84 5.54 27.16 0.21
C VAL A 84 6.37 26.13 -0.56
N VAL A 85 6.90 26.49 -1.74
CA VAL A 85 7.76 25.62 -2.53
C VAL A 85 9.00 25.19 -1.74
N SER A 86 9.62 26.11 -1.00
CA SER A 86 10.80 25.79 -0.18
C SER A 86 10.49 24.79 0.95
N VAL A 87 9.31 24.90 1.55
CA VAL A 87 8.83 23.95 2.57
C VAL A 87 8.44 22.60 1.95
N ALA A 88 7.70 22.60 0.82
CA ALA A 88 7.27 21.40 0.13
C ALA A 88 8.45 20.53 -0.33
N LYS A 89 9.55 21.12 -0.75
CA LYS A 89 10.79 20.41 -1.13
C LYS A 89 11.36 19.53 -0.01
N GLN A 90 11.12 19.86 1.27
CA GLN A 90 11.60 19.08 2.40
C GLN A 90 10.84 17.76 2.57
N TYR A 91 9.65 17.65 1.96
CA TYR A 91 8.76 16.50 2.06
C TYR A 91 8.68 15.67 0.77
N GLN A 92 9.61 15.90 -0.18
CA GLN A 92 9.72 15.08 -1.39
C GLN A 92 10.00 13.61 -1.05
N ASN A 93 9.62 12.70 -1.96
CA ASN A 93 9.84 11.26 -1.85
C ASN A 93 9.09 10.56 -0.71
N GLN A 94 8.01 11.16 -0.21
CA GLN A 94 7.16 10.58 0.83
C GLN A 94 5.83 10.03 0.27
N GLY A 95 5.78 9.69 -1.02
CA GLY A 95 4.61 9.08 -1.67
C GLY A 95 3.68 10.06 -2.39
N LEU A 96 3.97 11.37 -2.35
CA LEU A 96 3.27 12.39 -3.14
C LEU A 96 4.22 13.11 -4.09
N SER A 97 3.68 13.54 -5.25
CA SER A 97 4.43 14.34 -6.22
C SER A 97 4.71 15.76 -5.67
N LEU A 98 5.78 16.41 -6.15
CA LEU A 98 6.08 17.77 -5.71
C LEU A 98 4.97 18.78 -6.04
N PRO A 99 4.31 18.73 -7.21
CA PRO A 99 3.14 19.58 -7.50
C PRO A 99 2.01 19.43 -6.49
N ASP A 100 1.70 18.19 -6.08
CA ASP A 100 0.64 17.92 -5.11
C ASP A 100 1.00 18.46 -3.73
N LEU A 101 2.26 18.27 -3.30
CA LEU A 101 2.76 18.84 -2.03
C LEU A 101 2.68 20.38 -2.02
N ILE A 102 2.98 21.01 -3.15
CA ILE A 102 2.87 22.47 -3.29
C ILE A 102 1.41 22.91 -3.20
N ASN A 103 0.49 22.22 -3.89
CA ASN A 103 -0.94 22.53 -3.87
C ASN A 103 -1.51 22.42 -2.45
N GLU A 104 -1.22 21.33 -1.73
CA GLU A 104 -1.64 21.17 -0.34
C GLU A 104 -0.99 22.20 0.58
N GLY A 105 0.27 22.54 0.34
CA GLY A 105 0.95 23.62 1.05
C GLY A 105 0.30 24.99 0.80
N ASN A 106 -0.14 25.27 -0.41
CA ASN A 106 -0.86 26.49 -0.76
C ASN A 106 -2.20 26.59 -0.04
N LEU A 107 -2.93 25.48 0.11
CA LEU A 107 -4.15 25.44 0.93
C LEU A 107 -3.84 25.77 2.40
N GLY A 108 -2.74 25.24 2.93
CA GLY A 108 -2.25 25.59 4.26
C GLY A 108 -1.93 27.09 4.39
N LEU A 109 -1.29 27.70 3.39
CA LEU A 109 -0.98 29.13 3.37
C LEU A 109 -2.25 30.00 3.35
N ILE A 110 -3.27 29.64 2.57
CA ILE A 110 -4.54 30.37 2.50
C ILE A 110 -5.22 30.35 3.90
N ARG A 111 -5.30 29.16 4.53
CA ARG A 111 -5.85 29.03 5.88
C ARG A 111 -5.07 29.85 6.91
N ALA A 112 -3.75 29.93 6.75
CA ALA A 112 -2.89 30.74 7.61
C ALA A 112 -3.16 32.25 7.41
N ALA A 113 -3.29 32.70 6.16
CA ALA A 113 -3.54 34.10 5.85
C ALA A 113 -4.91 34.59 6.38
N GLU A 114 -5.94 33.75 6.34
CA GLU A 114 -7.26 34.06 6.92
C GLU A 114 -7.24 34.19 8.46
N LYS A 115 -6.37 33.43 9.14
CA LYS A 115 -6.28 33.38 10.61
C LYS A 115 -5.14 34.21 11.19
N PHE A 116 -4.39 34.87 10.35
CA PHE A 116 -3.25 35.65 10.79
C PHE A 116 -3.68 36.89 11.58
N ASP A 117 -2.97 37.15 12.70
CA ASP A 117 -3.19 38.29 13.58
C ASP A 117 -1.97 39.22 13.54
N GLU A 118 -2.15 40.37 12.90
CA GLU A 118 -1.13 41.38 12.72
C GLU A 118 -0.69 42.08 14.02
N THR A 119 -1.54 42.03 15.08
CA THR A 119 -1.26 42.73 16.34
C THR A 119 -0.07 42.12 17.09
N ARG A 120 0.32 40.91 16.75
CA ARG A 120 1.41 40.17 17.40
C ARG A 120 2.82 40.58 16.95
N GLY A 121 2.95 41.39 15.89
CA GLY A 121 4.22 41.91 15.40
C GLY A 121 5.16 40.91 14.77
N PHE A 122 4.67 39.71 14.38
CA PHE A 122 5.44 38.68 13.68
C PHE A 122 5.15 38.73 12.18
N LYS A 123 6.14 38.30 11.36
CA LYS A 123 5.92 38.10 9.92
C LYS A 123 4.93 36.99 9.65
N VAL A 124 4.11 37.15 8.61
CA VAL A 124 3.14 36.15 8.14
C VAL A 124 3.80 34.77 7.95
N ILE A 125 5.00 34.73 7.39
CA ILE A 125 5.76 33.48 7.12
C ILE A 125 5.99 32.68 8.41
N SER A 126 6.31 33.32 9.54
CA SER A 126 6.58 32.64 10.81
C SER A 126 5.36 31.91 11.36
N TYR A 127 4.17 32.44 11.11
CA TYR A 127 2.91 31.80 11.45
C TYR A 127 2.47 30.77 10.41
N ALA A 128 2.57 31.11 9.12
CA ALA A 128 2.13 30.27 8.00
C ALA A 128 2.90 28.95 7.92
N VAL A 129 4.17 28.90 8.32
CA VAL A 129 4.99 27.67 8.33
C VAL A 129 4.31 26.50 9.01
N TRP A 130 3.62 26.74 10.13
CA TRP A 130 2.94 25.70 10.89
C TRP A 130 1.72 25.15 10.14
N TRP A 131 0.95 26.02 9.51
CA TRP A 131 -0.21 25.63 8.71
C TRP A 131 0.19 24.91 7.44
N ILE A 132 1.24 25.38 6.74
CA ILE A 132 1.79 24.76 5.55
C ILE A 132 2.26 23.34 5.87
N ARG A 133 3.08 23.18 6.92
CA ARG A 133 3.55 21.86 7.36
C ARG A 133 2.41 20.93 7.74
N GLN A 134 1.45 21.43 8.51
CA GLN A 134 0.29 20.65 8.93
C GLN A 134 -0.53 20.17 7.74
N SER A 135 -0.79 21.03 6.76
CA SER A 135 -1.54 20.66 5.54
C SER A 135 -0.78 19.61 4.72
N ILE A 136 0.53 19.80 4.51
CA ILE A 136 1.37 18.85 3.79
C ILE A 136 1.42 17.48 4.50
N LEU A 137 1.66 17.44 5.81
CA LEU A 137 1.71 16.20 6.58
C LEU A 137 0.36 15.47 6.59
N GLN A 138 -0.74 16.22 6.68
CA GLN A 138 -2.08 15.65 6.58
C GLN A 138 -2.31 15.03 5.20
N ALA A 139 -1.95 15.74 4.12
CA ALA A 139 -2.09 15.24 2.76
C ALA A 139 -1.23 13.97 2.53
N ILE A 140 0.00 13.94 3.01
CA ILE A 140 0.84 12.74 2.96
C ILE A 140 0.18 11.57 3.69
N ALA A 141 -0.34 11.78 4.90
CA ALA A 141 -0.97 10.71 5.66
C ALA A 141 -2.26 10.18 5.00
N GLU A 142 -3.01 11.04 4.28
CA GLU A 142 -4.28 10.67 3.67
C GLU A 142 -4.16 10.15 2.23
N GLN A 143 -3.18 10.64 1.45
CA GLN A 143 -3.14 10.47 -0.01
C GLN A 143 -1.89 9.71 -0.50
N SER A 144 -0.85 9.52 0.33
CA SER A 144 0.40 8.87 -0.11
C SER A 144 0.27 7.37 -0.38
N ARG A 145 -0.80 6.73 0.11
CA ARG A 145 -1.02 5.29 -0.03
C ARG A 145 -2.21 5.01 -0.93
N ILE A 146 -2.13 3.95 -1.75
CA ILE A 146 -3.24 3.48 -2.60
C ILE A 146 -4.47 3.15 -1.72
N VAL A 147 -4.25 2.45 -0.60
CA VAL A 147 -5.28 2.19 0.39
C VAL A 147 -5.12 3.21 1.52
N ARG A 148 -6.12 4.09 1.69
CA ARG A 148 -6.12 5.10 2.73
C ARG A 148 -6.13 4.47 4.13
N ILE A 149 -5.23 4.93 4.99
CA ILE A 149 -5.17 4.56 6.40
C ILE A 149 -5.68 5.74 7.25
N PRO A 150 -6.50 5.51 8.28
CA PRO A 150 -6.91 6.55 9.22
C PRO A 150 -5.70 7.22 9.90
N LEU A 151 -5.80 8.54 10.15
CA LEU A 151 -4.69 9.33 10.73
C LEU A 151 -4.16 8.76 12.06
N ASN A 152 -5.03 8.21 12.89
CA ASN A 152 -4.65 7.59 14.15
C ASN A 152 -3.73 6.38 13.96
N GLN A 153 -4.04 5.53 12.96
CA GLN A 153 -3.22 4.37 12.62
C GLN A 153 -1.92 4.80 11.94
N ALA A 154 -1.98 5.77 11.03
CA ALA A 154 -0.77 6.34 10.40
C ALA A 154 0.21 6.91 11.46
N GLY A 155 -0.32 7.58 12.50
CA GLY A 155 0.46 8.05 13.63
C GLY A 155 1.11 6.90 14.41
N ALA A 156 0.39 5.81 14.65
CA ALA A 156 0.91 4.61 15.31
C ALA A 156 2.03 3.96 14.48
N VAL A 157 1.81 3.75 13.17
CA VAL A 157 2.83 3.20 12.24
C VAL A 157 4.10 4.05 12.27
N ASN A 158 4.00 5.37 12.19
CA ASN A 158 5.16 6.27 12.23
C ASN A 158 5.91 6.21 13.58
N ARG A 159 5.18 6.06 14.69
CA ARG A 159 5.80 5.91 16.02
C ARG A 159 6.56 4.59 16.11
N ILE A 160 5.94 3.49 15.67
CA ILE A 160 6.55 2.16 15.65
C ILE A 160 7.77 2.15 14.76
N SER A 161 7.69 2.70 13.54
CA SER A 161 8.81 2.78 12.60
C SER A 161 10.01 3.51 13.18
N ARG A 162 9.78 4.59 13.91
CA ARG A 162 10.84 5.34 14.62
C ARG A 162 11.49 4.51 15.70
N VAL A 163 10.69 3.85 16.55
CA VAL A 163 11.21 2.99 17.63
C VAL A 163 11.97 1.80 17.05
N LEU A 164 11.48 1.22 15.95
CA LEU A 164 12.14 0.12 15.25
C LEU A 164 13.53 0.52 14.77
N SER A 165 13.64 1.64 14.05
CA SER A 165 14.94 2.16 13.58
C SER A 165 15.89 2.49 14.73
N GLN A 166 15.38 3.06 15.81
CA GLN A 166 16.19 3.38 17.00
C GLN A 166 16.68 2.11 17.71
N PHE A 167 15.80 1.09 17.85
CA PHE A 167 16.15 -0.17 18.48
C PHE A 167 17.18 -0.95 17.65
N GLU A 168 17.03 -0.99 16.31
CA GLU A 168 17.99 -1.62 15.41
C GLU A 168 19.37 -0.93 15.52
N GLN A 169 19.40 0.38 15.65
CA GLN A 169 20.65 1.14 15.82
C GLN A 169 21.33 0.87 17.18
N GLU A 170 20.54 0.67 18.25
CA GLU A 170 21.05 0.42 19.60
C GLU A 170 21.51 -1.04 19.82
N ASN A 171 20.77 -2.01 19.26
CA ASN A 171 20.93 -3.43 19.58
C ASN A 171 21.40 -4.31 18.40
N GLU A 172 21.59 -3.74 17.19
CA GLU A 172 22.02 -4.44 15.98
C GLU A 172 21.10 -5.63 15.57
N ARG A 173 19.87 -5.67 16.11
CA ARG A 173 18.85 -6.68 15.82
C ARG A 173 17.46 -6.06 15.73
N ARG A 174 16.52 -6.76 15.07
CA ARG A 174 15.12 -6.34 15.06
C ARG A 174 14.45 -6.61 16.41
N PRO A 175 13.63 -5.66 16.89
CA PRO A 175 12.84 -5.86 18.11
C PRO A 175 11.69 -6.83 17.90
N ASN A 176 11.29 -7.51 18.98
CA ASN A 176 10.06 -8.29 19.02
C ASN A 176 8.85 -7.36 19.26
N THR A 177 7.62 -7.84 18.96
CA THR A 177 6.36 -7.09 19.16
C THR A 177 6.20 -6.61 20.60
N LEU A 178 6.58 -7.44 21.59
CA LEU A 178 6.57 -7.09 23.02
C LEU A 178 7.52 -5.92 23.35
N GLU A 179 8.75 -5.94 22.83
CA GLU A 179 9.75 -4.89 23.07
C GLU A 179 9.31 -3.53 22.45
N ILE A 180 8.62 -3.60 21.30
CA ILE A 180 8.03 -2.41 20.70
C ILE A 180 6.86 -1.89 21.53
N ALA A 181 6.00 -2.78 22.03
CA ALA A 181 4.84 -2.45 22.85
C ALA A 181 5.27 -1.73 24.14
N GLU A 182 6.31 -2.24 24.82
CA GLU A 182 6.89 -1.61 26.01
C GLU A 182 7.47 -0.21 25.73
N ARG A 183 8.18 -0.03 24.61
CA ARG A 183 8.77 1.27 24.26
C ARG A 183 7.76 2.30 23.73
N THR A 184 6.67 1.84 23.12
CA THR A 184 5.63 2.73 22.54
C THR A 184 4.47 2.98 23.48
N ASP A 185 4.38 2.26 24.61
CA ASP A 185 3.24 2.26 25.53
C ASP A 185 1.92 1.94 24.80
N MET A 186 1.96 0.93 23.92
CA MET A 186 0.83 0.47 23.13
C MET A 186 0.56 -1.01 23.39
N PRO A 187 -0.71 -1.47 23.34
CA PRO A 187 -1.02 -2.90 23.46
C PRO A 187 -0.40 -3.67 22.29
N GLU A 188 0.08 -4.89 22.57
CA GLU A 188 0.78 -5.76 21.61
C GLU A 188 -0.04 -6.02 20.34
N GLU A 189 -1.36 -6.24 20.47
CA GLU A 189 -2.27 -6.46 19.35
C GLU A 189 -2.22 -5.30 18.35
N LYS A 190 -2.27 -4.05 18.85
CA LYS A 190 -2.18 -2.85 18.00
C LYS A 190 -0.81 -2.69 17.35
N VAL A 191 0.26 -3.12 18.02
CA VAL A 191 1.60 -3.12 17.43
C VAL A 191 1.65 -4.12 16.28
N GLY A 192 1.11 -5.34 16.46
CA GLY A 192 1.04 -6.35 15.42
C GLY A 192 0.26 -5.88 14.18
N GLU A 193 -0.93 -5.29 14.38
CA GLU A 193 -1.73 -4.71 13.30
C GLU A 193 -0.97 -3.59 12.57
N ALA A 194 -0.35 -2.68 13.30
CA ALA A 194 0.37 -1.56 12.70
C ALA A 194 1.64 -2.01 11.95
N MET A 195 2.32 -3.06 12.38
CA MET A 195 3.45 -3.66 11.66
C MET A 195 3.02 -4.26 10.32
N GLN A 196 1.86 -4.93 10.26
CA GLN A 196 1.31 -5.46 9.01
C GLN A 196 0.95 -4.33 8.03
N MET A 197 0.51 -3.18 8.53
CA MET A 197 0.16 -2.00 7.70
C MET A 197 1.39 -1.21 7.21
N ASN A 198 2.58 -1.45 7.75
CA ASN A 198 3.78 -0.67 7.42
C ASN A 198 4.32 -0.94 6.01
N GLY A 199 3.89 -2.01 5.33
CA GLY A 199 4.32 -2.35 3.98
C GLY A 199 4.00 -1.24 2.96
N HIS A 200 4.95 -0.96 2.07
CA HIS A 200 4.69 -0.18 0.86
C HIS A 200 4.22 -1.10 -0.25
N HIS A 201 3.27 -0.61 -1.06
CA HIS A 201 2.85 -1.32 -2.26
C HIS A 201 3.93 -1.21 -3.34
N VAL A 202 4.08 -2.30 -4.08
CA VAL A 202 5.01 -2.40 -5.20
C VAL A 202 4.17 -2.63 -6.47
N SER A 203 4.57 -2.04 -7.59
CA SER A 203 3.93 -2.29 -8.88
C SER A 203 4.24 -3.72 -9.33
N VAL A 204 3.20 -4.48 -9.70
CA VAL A 204 3.33 -5.83 -10.22
C VAL A 204 3.84 -5.84 -11.66
N ASP A 205 3.54 -4.77 -12.41
CA ASP A 205 3.95 -4.60 -13.81
C ASP A 205 5.33 -3.94 -13.96
N ALA A 206 5.94 -3.48 -12.85
CA ALA A 206 7.25 -2.85 -12.92
C ALA A 206 8.34 -3.88 -13.27
N PRO A 207 9.23 -3.59 -14.23
CA PRO A 207 10.35 -4.46 -14.55
C PRO A 207 11.32 -4.54 -13.36
N PHE A 208 11.96 -5.70 -13.16
CA PHE A 208 12.97 -5.88 -12.09
C PHE A 208 14.24 -5.05 -12.35
N VAL A 209 14.61 -4.91 -13.61
CA VAL A 209 15.77 -4.13 -14.06
C VAL A 209 15.34 -3.24 -15.21
N GLU A 210 15.80 -1.99 -15.22
CA GLU A 210 15.53 -1.07 -16.33
C GLU A 210 16.06 -1.65 -17.65
N GLY A 211 15.15 -1.89 -18.60
CA GLY A 211 15.47 -2.43 -19.93
C GLY A 211 15.18 -3.94 -20.09
N GLU A 212 14.68 -4.62 -19.08
CA GLU A 212 14.15 -5.98 -19.20
C GLU A 212 12.62 -5.96 -19.24
N ASP A 213 12.05 -6.91 -19.99
CA ASP A 213 10.58 -7.08 -20.11
C ASP A 213 9.98 -7.91 -18.96
N ASN A 214 10.82 -8.51 -18.09
CA ASN A 214 10.37 -9.38 -17.02
C ASN A 214 9.81 -8.55 -15.85
N SER A 215 8.55 -8.79 -15.53
CA SER A 215 7.82 -8.15 -14.42
C SER A 215 7.59 -9.13 -13.26
N LEU A 216 7.20 -8.59 -12.11
CA LEU A 216 6.80 -9.41 -10.96
C LEU A 216 5.60 -10.30 -11.31
N LEU A 217 4.71 -9.84 -12.20
CA LEU A 217 3.55 -10.58 -12.66
C LEU A 217 3.93 -11.90 -13.35
N ASP A 218 5.03 -11.91 -14.13
CA ASP A 218 5.48 -13.10 -14.87
C ASP A 218 6.02 -14.19 -13.94
N VAL A 219 6.46 -13.83 -12.74
CA VAL A 219 7.00 -14.76 -11.73
C VAL A 219 5.91 -15.25 -10.77
N MET A 220 4.79 -14.53 -10.65
CA MET A 220 3.70 -14.90 -9.75
C MET A 220 2.96 -16.14 -10.26
N VAL A 221 2.88 -17.16 -9.40
CA VAL A 221 2.11 -18.38 -9.68
C VAL A 221 0.63 -18.12 -9.43
N ASN A 222 -0.21 -18.50 -10.38
CA ASN A 222 -1.66 -18.46 -10.24
C ASN A 222 -2.16 -19.74 -9.58
N ASP A 223 -2.34 -19.74 -8.26
CA ASP A 223 -2.83 -20.90 -7.50
C ASP A 223 -4.27 -21.31 -7.88
N ASN A 224 -5.04 -20.40 -8.47
CA ASN A 224 -6.40 -20.67 -8.92
C ASN A 224 -6.48 -21.20 -10.39
N ALA A 225 -5.34 -21.29 -11.06
CA ALA A 225 -5.34 -21.85 -12.41
C ALA A 225 -5.75 -23.33 -12.37
N PRO A 226 -6.72 -23.75 -13.20
CA PRO A 226 -7.10 -25.16 -13.23
C PRO A 226 -5.90 -25.98 -13.72
N MET A 227 -5.51 -26.99 -12.95
CA MET A 227 -4.49 -27.95 -13.38
C MET A 227 -4.89 -28.58 -14.71
N ALA A 228 -3.91 -28.84 -15.60
CA ALA A 228 -4.14 -29.37 -16.93
C ALA A 228 -4.88 -30.73 -16.91
N ASP A 229 -4.66 -31.52 -15.89
CA ASP A 229 -5.23 -32.87 -15.66
C ASP A 229 -6.57 -32.84 -14.92
N ARG A 230 -7.04 -31.67 -14.43
CA ARG A 230 -8.32 -31.59 -13.71
C ARG A 230 -9.49 -32.09 -14.56
N GLY A 231 -9.50 -31.81 -15.86
CA GLY A 231 -10.52 -32.32 -16.78
C GLY A 231 -10.53 -33.84 -16.86
N LEU A 232 -9.36 -34.44 -17.01
CA LEU A 232 -9.18 -35.90 -17.08
C LEU A 232 -9.57 -36.59 -15.76
N LEU A 233 -9.17 -36.00 -14.62
CA LEU A 233 -9.54 -36.51 -13.29
C LEU A 233 -11.06 -36.49 -13.08
N MET A 234 -11.74 -35.41 -13.50
CA MET A 234 -13.20 -35.29 -13.40
C MET A 234 -13.92 -36.27 -14.32
N GLU A 235 -13.40 -36.52 -15.53
CA GLU A 235 -13.95 -37.51 -16.42
C GLU A 235 -13.76 -38.93 -15.91
N SER A 236 -12.60 -39.27 -15.39
CA SER A 236 -12.31 -40.53 -14.72
C SER A 236 -13.22 -40.75 -13.51
N LEU A 237 -13.40 -39.72 -12.66
CA LEU A 237 -14.33 -39.78 -11.51
C LEU A 237 -15.78 -40.04 -11.96
N ARG A 238 -16.22 -39.40 -13.06
CA ARG A 238 -17.57 -39.65 -13.62
C ARG A 238 -17.75 -41.08 -14.11
N ALA A 239 -16.73 -41.64 -14.75
CA ALA A 239 -16.74 -43.04 -15.22
C ALA A 239 -16.83 -44.02 -14.03
N GLU A 240 -16.03 -43.77 -12.97
CA GLU A 240 -16.07 -44.62 -11.76
C GLU A 240 -17.41 -44.48 -11.01
N ILE A 241 -18.01 -43.27 -10.92
CA ILE A 241 -19.33 -43.09 -10.34
C ILE A 241 -20.38 -43.88 -11.14
N LYS A 242 -20.37 -43.82 -12.47
CA LYS A 242 -21.28 -44.56 -13.33
C LYS A 242 -21.13 -46.09 -13.15
N ALA A 243 -19.90 -46.58 -13.04
CA ALA A 243 -19.61 -47.97 -12.78
C ALA A 243 -20.11 -48.42 -11.38
N ALA A 244 -19.94 -47.57 -10.34
CA ALA A 244 -20.46 -47.82 -9.02
C ALA A 244 -22.00 -47.88 -8.97
N LEU A 245 -22.68 -47.02 -9.75
CA LEU A 245 -24.14 -46.98 -9.82
C LEU A 245 -24.76 -48.22 -10.52
N GLN A 246 -24.00 -48.93 -11.34
CA GLN A 246 -24.48 -50.17 -12.00
C GLN A 246 -24.77 -51.31 -10.98
N ILE A 247 -24.23 -51.28 -9.79
CA ILE A 247 -24.44 -52.28 -8.75
C ILE A 247 -25.83 -52.16 -8.11
N LEU A 248 -26.43 -50.97 -8.24
CA LEU A 248 -27.75 -50.68 -7.66
C LEU A 248 -28.87 -51.19 -8.61
N THR A 249 -30.01 -51.49 -8.00
CA THR A 249 -31.22 -51.75 -8.83
C THR A 249 -31.66 -50.45 -9.51
N ASP A 250 -32.38 -50.52 -10.63
CA ASP A 250 -32.79 -49.33 -11.39
C ASP A 250 -33.58 -48.35 -10.55
N ARG A 251 -34.41 -48.80 -9.63
CA ARG A 251 -35.15 -47.92 -8.69
C ARG A 251 -34.21 -47.20 -7.73
N GLU A 252 -33.25 -47.94 -7.13
CA GLU A 252 -32.26 -47.37 -6.22
C GLU A 252 -31.35 -46.40 -6.94
N ARG A 253 -30.91 -46.72 -8.17
CA ARG A 253 -30.08 -45.85 -9.02
C ARG A 253 -30.78 -44.54 -9.33
N ASN A 254 -32.04 -44.58 -9.81
CA ASN A 254 -32.78 -43.40 -10.17
C ASN A 254 -33.02 -42.44 -8.98
N VAL A 255 -33.25 -43.01 -7.78
CA VAL A 255 -33.40 -42.19 -6.56
C VAL A 255 -32.07 -41.52 -6.19
N ILE A 256 -30.93 -42.25 -6.26
CA ILE A 256 -29.61 -41.68 -5.95
C ILE A 256 -29.22 -40.59 -6.98
N VAL A 257 -29.40 -40.89 -8.27
CA VAL A 257 -29.08 -39.94 -9.36
C VAL A 257 -29.91 -38.66 -9.23
N ALA A 258 -31.21 -38.76 -8.92
CA ALA A 258 -32.07 -37.60 -8.70
C ALA A 258 -31.74 -36.83 -7.44
N PHE A 259 -31.38 -37.53 -6.34
CA PHE A 259 -31.09 -36.86 -5.07
C PHE A 259 -29.75 -36.13 -5.06
N PHE A 260 -28.71 -36.71 -5.69
CA PHE A 260 -27.38 -36.08 -5.76
C PHE A 260 -27.15 -35.24 -7.02
N GLY A 261 -28.14 -35.12 -7.91
CA GLY A 261 -28.01 -34.32 -9.11
C GLY A 261 -26.97 -34.82 -10.11
N ILE A 262 -26.78 -36.15 -10.23
CA ILE A 262 -25.81 -36.75 -11.15
C ILE A 262 -26.34 -36.67 -12.57
N ASP A 263 -25.71 -35.90 -13.44
CA ASP A 263 -26.10 -35.61 -14.85
C ASP A 263 -27.51 -34.95 -14.97
N GLN A 264 -28.14 -34.51 -13.86
CA GLN A 264 -29.43 -33.79 -13.81
C GLN A 264 -29.48 -32.85 -12.60
N PRO A 265 -30.43 -31.91 -12.53
CA PRO A 265 -30.60 -31.07 -11.33
C PRO A 265 -30.90 -31.87 -10.07
N GLU A 266 -30.39 -31.41 -8.94
CA GLU A 266 -30.68 -31.96 -7.60
C GLU A 266 -32.18 -31.85 -7.29
N MET A 267 -32.79 -32.93 -6.76
CA MET A 267 -34.20 -32.96 -6.39
C MET A 267 -34.36 -33.29 -4.90
N THR A 268 -35.34 -32.68 -4.26
CA THR A 268 -35.72 -32.98 -2.87
C THR A 268 -36.40 -34.34 -2.76
N LEU A 269 -36.41 -34.94 -1.53
CA LEU A 269 -37.07 -36.23 -1.30
C LEU A 269 -38.57 -36.20 -1.64
N GLU A 270 -39.21 -35.04 -1.53
CA GLU A 270 -40.63 -34.84 -1.85
C GLU A 270 -40.90 -34.85 -3.36
N GLU A 271 -40.05 -34.11 -4.09
CA GLU A 271 -40.11 -34.06 -5.57
C GLU A 271 -39.82 -35.43 -6.19
N ILE A 272 -38.82 -36.16 -5.65
CA ILE A 272 -38.53 -37.51 -6.07
C ILE A 272 -39.72 -38.44 -5.77
N GLY A 273 -40.35 -38.27 -4.59
CA GLY A 273 -41.58 -38.99 -4.22
C GLY A 273 -42.70 -38.74 -5.22
N THR A 274 -42.95 -37.50 -5.58
CA THR A 274 -43.97 -37.11 -6.56
C THR A 274 -43.69 -37.68 -7.94
N LYS A 275 -42.41 -37.62 -8.38
CA LYS A 275 -41.99 -38.10 -9.69
C LYS A 275 -42.12 -39.62 -9.88
N TYR A 276 -41.89 -40.38 -8.82
CA TYR A 276 -41.93 -41.87 -8.87
C TYR A 276 -43.14 -42.48 -8.17
N GLY A 277 -44.12 -41.68 -7.70
CA GLY A 277 -45.32 -42.15 -7.01
C GLY A 277 -45.05 -42.82 -5.65
N LEU A 278 -44.05 -42.32 -4.92
CA LEU A 278 -43.60 -42.87 -3.63
C LEU A 278 -43.79 -41.85 -2.52
N THR A 279 -43.98 -42.33 -1.27
CA THR A 279 -43.98 -41.45 -0.10
C THR A 279 -42.53 -40.98 0.21
N ARG A 280 -42.41 -39.79 0.77
CA ARG A 280 -41.12 -39.19 1.19
C ARG A 280 -40.29 -40.17 2.04
N GLU A 281 -40.92 -40.82 2.99
CA GLU A 281 -40.25 -41.79 3.88
C GLU A 281 -39.78 -43.02 3.10
N ARG A 282 -40.52 -43.46 2.10
CA ARG A 282 -40.09 -44.62 1.26
C ARG A 282 -38.90 -44.22 0.38
N VAL A 283 -38.84 -43.03 -0.13
CA VAL A 283 -37.67 -42.51 -0.87
C VAL A 283 -36.46 -42.45 0.04
N ARG A 284 -36.61 -41.98 1.30
CA ARG A 284 -35.56 -41.95 2.31
C ARG A 284 -35.00 -43.38 2.58
N GLN A 285 -35.86 -44.36 2.79
CA GLN A 285 -35.46 -45.73 3.00
C GLN A 285 -34.70 -46.31 1.80
N ILE A 286 -35.15 -46.07 0.60
CA ILE A 286 -34.48 -46.51 -0.65
C ILE A 286 -33.10 -45.86 -0.73
N LYS A 287 -33.00 -44.56 -0.50
CA LYS A 287 -31.73 -43.83 -0.47
C LYS A 287 -30.74 -44.41 0.52
N GLU A 288 -31.15 -44.63 1.77
CA GLU A 288 -30.28 -45.19 2.80
C GLU A 288 -29.83 -46.62 2.49
N LYS A 289 -30.74 -47.44 1.96
CA LYS A 289 -30.39 -48.78 1.53
C LYS A 289 -29.40 -48.78 0.36
N ALA A 290 -29.58 -47.90 -0.60
CA ALA A 290 -28.67 -47.76 -1.73
C ALA A 290 -27.27 -47.29 -1.28
N ILE A 291 -27.19 -46.30 -0.36
CA ILE A 291 -25.93 -45.83 0.19
C ILE A 291 -25.21 -46.94 0.98
N ARG A 292 -25.94 -47.75 1.76
CA ARG A 292 -25.35 -48.92 2.50
C ARG A 292 -24.76 -49.92 1.52
N ARG A 293 -25.47 -50.23 0.43
CA ARG A 293 -24.98 -51.16 -0.62
C ARG A 293 -23.71 -50.59 -1.31
N LEU A 294 -23.70 -49.31 -1.63
CA LEU A 294 -22.52 -48.65 -2.19
C LEU A 294 -21.32 -48.67 -1.24
N ARG A 295 -21.55 -48.45 0.07
CA ARG A 295 -20.48 -48.53 1.08
C ARG A 295 -19.91 -49.92 1.29
N ALA A 296 -20.74 -50.95 1.19
CA ALA A 296 -20.34 -52.33 1.38
C ALA A 296 -19.52 -52.89 0.21
N ASN A 297 -19.55 -52.25 -0.94
CA ASN A 297 -18.84 -52.73 -2.11
C ASN A 297 -17.36 -52.34 -2.06
N THR A 298 -16.48 -53.33 -2.20
CA THR A 298 -15.01 -53.17 -2.17
C THR A 298 -14.46 -52.30 -3.32
N LYS A 299 -15.17 -52.24 -4.47
CA LYS A 299 -14.77 -51.41 -5.63
C LYS A 299 -14.81 -49.90 -5.31
N ASN A 300 -15.57 -49.48 -4.32
CA ASN A 300 -15.65 -48.06 -3.93
C ASN A 300 -14.40 -47.53 -3.19
N LYS A 301 -13.41 -48.39 -2.91
CA LYS A 301 -12.11 -47.95 -2.38
C LYS A 301 -11.40 -47.00 -3.37
N LEU A 302 -11.59 -47.20 -4.68
CA LEU A 302 -11.04 -46.28 -5.72
C LEU A 302 -11.63 -44.87 -5.64
N LEU A 303 -12.91 -44.74 -5.27
CA LEU A 303 -13.51 -43.38 -5.11
C LEU A 303 -12.89 -42.58 -3.97
N LYS A 304 -12.25 -43.23 -2.98
CA LYS A 304 -11.55 -42.56 -1.90
C LYS A 304 -10.28 -41.86 -2.37
N THR A 305 -9.61 -42.33 -3.42
CA THR A 305 -8.39 -41.73 -3.96
C THR A 305 -8.63 -40.39 -4.66
N TYR A 306 -9.90 -40.07 -5.01
CA TYR A 306 -10.28 -38.80 -5.55
C TYR A 306 -10.64 -37.73 -4.50
N LEU A 307 -10.67 -38.10 -3.22
CA LEU A 307 -10.98 -37.19 -2.10
C LEU A 307 -9.72 -36.57 -1.48
N GLY A 308 -8.52 -37.04 -1.84
CA GLY A 308 -7.22 -36.63 -1.30
C GLY A 308 -6.80 -37.56 -0.15
#